data_b5fd335a2c56a7a7882e2f9f7de56380
#
_entry.id   b5fd335a2c56a7a7882e2f9f7de56380
#
_cell.length_a   1.000
_cell.length_b   1.000
_cell.length_c   1.000
_cell.angle_alpha   90.00
_cell.angle_beta   90.00
_cell.angle_gamma   90.00
#
_symmetry.space_group_name_H-M   'P 1'
#
loop_
_entity.id
_entity.type
_entity.pdbx_description
1 polymer ?
#
loop_
_entity_poly.entity_id
_entity_poly.type
_entity_poly.pdbx_seq_one_letter_code
_entity_poly.pdbx_strand_id
1 'polypeptide(L)'
;MKEFDPGASASIASVTDRVREVPLGFAVSAVHFLGERAFFVGTEEKVAAATTSGEVSQTELHFGAILCAASDGARIVSGGDDGKLVAINAKGETSVLATDAKRRWIDNVALHPDGAFAWSAGKTAFVRSVKAEEKSFEVPSTVGGLAFAPKGLRLAIAHYNGVTLWFPNMAAKPEVLEWAGSHLGVIFSPDNKFLVTSMHEPALHGWRLADNRHMRMSGYPGRVRSMSWSADGKGLATSGADTVIVWPFASKDGPMGKEPAMLAPLQARVSAVACHPRHDVMAAGYSDGTVLMIRFEDNAEILVRRNKGVAISALAWNAKGTWLAFSDEEGDAGLLEL
;
A
#
# COMPACT_ATOMS: atom_id res chain seq x y z
N MET A 1 28.74 41.44 14.65
CA MET A 1 27.35 41.10 14.45
C MET A 1 27.13 40.96 12.96
N LYS A 2 27.07 39.73 12.44
CA LYS A 2 26.68 39.48 11.03
C LYS A 2 25.17 39.36 11.02
N GLU A 3 24.51 40.20 10.26
CA GLU A 3 23.07 40.14 10.03
C GLU A 3 22.71 38.78 9.42
N PHE A 4 21.71 38.14 10.00
CA PHE A 4 21.10 36.92 9.52
C PHE A 4 20.15 37.33 8.38
N ASP A 5 20.49 36.98 7.15
CA ASP A 5 19.63 37.19 5.99
C ASP A 5 18.62 36.03 5.92
N PRO A 6 17.29 36.26 6.12
CA PRO A 6 16.28 35.22 6.08
C PRO A 6 15.77 34.89 4.66
N GLY A 7 16.56 35.16 3.62
CA GLY A 7 16.09 35.27 2.23
C GLY A 7 16.56 34.24 1.22
N ALA A 8 17.18 33.10 1.62
CA ALA A 8 17.51 32.04 0.68
C ALA A 8 16.77 30.72 1.05
N SER A 9 15.49 30.66 0.80
CA SER A 9 14.80 29.39 0.61
C SER A 9 15.45 28.71 -0.61
N ALA A 10 16.30 27.71 -0.38
CA ALA A 10 16.81 26.88 -1.45
C ALA A 10 15.62 26.33 -2.23
N SER A 11 15.48 26.71 -3.50
CA SER A 11 14.37 26.23 -4.33
C SER A 11 14.50 24.71 -4.45
N ILE A 12 13.49 23.98 -3.99
CA ILE A 12 13.42 22.51 -4.13
C ILE A 12 13.55 22.21 -5.63
N ALA A 13 14.47 21.30 -5.99
CA ALA A 13 14.61 20.84 -7.37
C ALA A 13 13.25 20.30 -7.87
N SER A 14 12.91 20.58 -9.12
CA SER A 14 11.58 20.23 -9.66
C SER A 14 11.69 19.46 -10.97
N VAL A 15 10.82 18.46 -11.12
CA VAL A 15 10.61 17.68 -12.35
C VAL A 15 9.15 17.74 -12.81
N THR A 16 8.40 18.73 -12.35
CA THR A 16 6.97 18.89 -12.66
C THR A 16 6.67 19.00 -14.15
N ASP A 17 7.59 19.55 -14.93
CA ASP A 17 7.52 19.69 -16.40
C ASP A 17 7.72 18.35 -17.14
N ARG A 18 8.25 17.34 -16.45
CA ARG A 18 8.44 15.99 -17.00
C ARG A 18 7.26 15.06 -16.70
N VAL A 19 6.34 15.48 -15.85
CA VAL A 19 5.16 14.69 -15.50
C VAL A 19 4.19 14.70 -16.68
N ARG A 20 3.83 13.51 -17.13
CA ARG A 20 2.77 13.32 -18.12
C ARG A 20 1.43 13.20 -17.37
N GLU A 21 0.54 14.16 -17.60
CA GLU A 21 -0.80 14.13 -17.04
C GLU A 21 -1.65 13.01 -17.66
N VAL A 22 -2.44 12.33 -16.84
CA VAL A 22 -3.35 11.25 -17.22
C VAL A 22 -4.73 11.57 -16.67
N PRO A 23 -5.60 12.24 -17.42
CA PRO A 23 -6.95 12.55 -16.97
C PRO A 23 -7.82 11.28 -16.98
N LEU A 24 -8.29 10.86 -15.81
CA LEU A 24 -9.05 9.60 -15.68
C LEU A 24 -10.55 9.83 -15.66
N GLY A 25 -11.01 10.94 -15.04
CA GLY A 25 -12.43 11.29 -14.93
C GLY A 25 -13.20 10.51 -13.85
N PHE A 26 -12.49 9.83 -12.95
CA PHE A 26 -13.07 9.13 -11.79
C PHE A 26 -12.05 9.06 -10.64
N ALA A 27 -12.55 8.98 -9.39
CA ALA A 27 -11.73 8.86 -8.20
C ALA A 27 -10.97 7.52 -8.15
N VAL A 28 -9.69 7.57 -7.74
CA VAL A 28 -8.79 6.42 -7.72
C VAL A 28 -8.50 5.99 -6.28
N SER A 29 -8.59 4.69 -6.01
CA SER A 29 -8.28 4.08 -4.71
C SER A 29 -6.89 3.42 -4.65
N ALA A 30 -6.37 2.95 -5.79
CA ALA A 30 -5.07 2.29 -5.87
C ALA A 30 -4.42 2.45 -7.25
N VAL A 31 -3.09 2.43 -7.27
CA VAL A 31 -2.30 2.43 -8.50
C VAL A 31 -1.37 1.22 -8.49
N HIS A 32 -1.30 0.51 -9.61
CA HIS A 32 -0.43 -0.64 -9.80
C HIS A 32 0.24 -0.60 -11.17
N PHE A 33 1.39 -1.25 -11.31
CA PHE A 33 2.01 -1.47 -12.59
C PHE A 33 1.96 -2.96 -12.98
N LEU A 34 1.63 -3.22 -14.25
CA LEU A 34 1.86 -4.50 -14.91
C LEU A 34 2.89 -4.27 -16.03
N GLY A 35 4.14 -4.63 -15.75
CA GLY A 35 5.27 -4.21 -16.58
C GLY A 35 5.50 -2.71 -16.52
N GLU A 36 5.37 -2.03 -17.66
CA GLU A 36 5.51 -0.57 -17.77
C GLU A 36 4.15 0.15 -17.90
N ARG A 37 3.05 -0.58 -17.89
CA ARG A 37 1.71 -0.01 -17.98
C ARG A 37 1.16 0.26 -16.59
N ALA A 38 0.75 1.49 -16.32
CA ALA A 38 0.13 1.90 -15.07
C ALA A 38 -1.37 1.62 -15.09
N PHE A 39 -1.89 1.04 -14.02
CA PHE A 39 -3.31 0.77 -13.83
C PHE A 39 -3.83 1.56 -12.64
N PHE A 40 -4.83 2.37 -12.87
CA PHE A 40 -5.49 3.22 -11.88
C PHE A 40 -6.83 2.59 -11.54
N VAL A 41 -6.93 2.03 -10.35
CA VAL A 41 -8.14 1.35 -9.87
C VAL A 41 -9.09 2.39 -9.28
N GLY A 42 -10.27 2.49 -9.85
CA GLY A 42 -11.31 3.42 -9.38
C GLY A 42 -11.92 3.00 -8.04
N THR A 43 -12.68 3.91 -7.46
CA THR A 43 -13.55 3.63 -6.30
C THR A 43 -14.90 3.05 -6.73
N GLU A 44 -15.25 3.22 -7.98
CA GLU A 44 -16.42 2.65 -8.62
C GLU A 44 -16.04 1.44 -9.49
N GLU A 45 -16.82 1.10 -10.51
CA GLU A 45 -16.69 -0.15 -11.28
C GLU A 45 -15.45 -0.25 -12.19
N LYS A 46 -14.68 0.84 -12.40
CA LYS A 46 -13.70 0.95 -13.48
C LYS A 46 -12.25 0.88 -13.03
N VAL A 47 -11.42 0.40 -13.95
CA VAL A 47 -9.97 0.58 -13.94
C VAL A 47 -9.54 1.28 -15.25
N ALA A 48 -8.63 2.23 -15.16
CA ALA A 48 -7.96 2.81 -16.31
C ALA A 48 -6.54 2.28 -16.41
N ALA A 49 -6.10 1.97 -17.62
CA ALA A 49 -4.72 1.55 -17.89
C ALA A 49 -4.07 2.57 -18.82
N ALA A 50 -2.96 3.17 -18.38
CA ALA A 50 -2.18 4.13 -19.13
C ALA A 50 -0.86 3.50 -19.59
N THR A 51 -0.53 3.69 -20.87
CA THR A 51 0.79 3.35 -21.41
C THR A 51 1.79 4.46 -21.09
N THR A 52 3.07 4.14 -21.20
CA THR A 52 4.15 5.14 -21.09
C THR A 52 4.11 6.19 -22.19
N SER A 53 3.43 5.93 -23.33
CA SER A 53 3.16 6.91 -24.39
C SER A 53 1.99 7.86 -24.06
N GLY A 54 1.21 7.57 -23.01
CA GLY A 54 0.05 8.38 -22.59
C GLY A 54 -1.30 7.90 -23.13
N GLU A 55 -1.35 6.77 -23.84
CA GLU A 55 -2.61 6.18 -24.28
C GLU A 55 -3.35 5.59 -23.07
N VAL A 56 -4.63 5.94 -22.92
CA VAL A 56 -5.48 5.48 -21.82
C VAL A 56 -6.60 4.61 -22.35
N SER A 57 -6.81 3.47 -21.69
CA SER A 57 -7.98 2.61 -21.91
C SER A 57 -8.69 2.35 -20.60
N GLN A 58 -10.01 2.23 -20.61
CA GLN A 58 -10.82 1.93 -19.42
C GLN A 58 -11.51 0.58 -19.59
N THR A 59 -11.63 -0.14 -18.46
CA THR A 59 -12.31 -1.46 -18.40
C THR A 59 -13.19 -1.49 -17.15
N GLU A 60 -14.41 -1.94 -17.28
CA GLU A 60 -15.29 -2.23 -16.14
C GLU A 60 -14.90 -3.59 -15.55
N LEU A 61 -14.65 -3.62 -14.22
CA LEU A 61 -14.27 -4.83 -13.50
C LEU A 61 -15.42 -5.39 -12.66
N HIS A 62 -16.21 -4.51 -12.05
CA HIS A 62 -17.27 -4.86 -11.13
C HIS A 62 -18.60 -4.22 -11.54
N PHE A 63 -19.67 -4.68 -10.95
CA PHE A 63 -20.99 -4.08 -11.06
C PHE A 63 -21.30 -3.33 -9.75
N GLY A 64 -20.56 -2.26 -9.50
CA GLY A 64 -20.57 -1.47 -8.28
C GLY A 64 -19.17 -1.08 -7.82
N ALA A 65 -19.00 -0.79 -6.53
CA ALA A 65 -17.75 -0.28 -5.98
C ALA A 65 -16.63 -1.33 -5.94
N ILE A 66 -15.42 -0.93 -6.35
CA ILE A 66 -14.21 -1.68 -6.10
C ILE A 66 -13.72 -1.34 -4.68
N LEU A 67 -13.70 -2.33 -3.81
CA LEU A 67 -13.39 -2.14 -2.38
C LEU A 67 -11.91 -2.37 -2.06
N CYS A 68 -11.23 -3.20 -2.85
CA CYS A 68 -9.82 -3.52 -2.68
C CYS A 68 -9.17 -3.97 -3.98
N ALA A 69 -7.85 -3.78 -4.07
CA ALA A 69 -7.05 -4.31 -5.17
C ALA A 69 -5.64 -4.63 -4.72
N ALA A 70 -5.02 -5.64 -5.32
CA ALA A 70 -3.62 -5.97 -5.16
C ALA A 70 -3.02 -6.48 -6.47
N SER A 71 -1.69 -6.38 -6.62
CA SER A 71 -0.97 -6.83 -7.81
C SER A 71 0.19 -7.76 -7.44
N ASP A 72 0.43 -8.77 -8.28
CA ASP A 72 1.63 -9.61 -8.25
C ASP A 72 2.64 -9.24 -9.37
N GLY A 73 2.36 -8.13 -10.08
CA GLY A 73 3.16 -7.68 -11.24
C GLY A 73 2.79 -8.33 -12.57
N ALA A 74 2.05 -9.45 -12.55
CA ALA A 74 1.52 -10.13 -13.75
C ALA A 74 0.03 -9.81 -13.97
N ARG A 75 -0.71 -9.62 -12.89
CA ARG A 75 -2.14 -9.28 -12.88
C ARG A 75 -2.48 -8.39 -11.68
N ILE A 76 -3.61 -7.72 -11.77
CA ILE A 76 -4.28 -7.08 -10.64
C ILE A 76 -5.50 -7.93 -10.30
N VAL A 77 -5.73 -8.14 -9.01
CA VAL A 77 -6.95 -8.79 -8.51
C VAL A 77 -7.69 -7.79 -7.65
N SER A 78 -8.96 -7.60 -7.92
CA SER A 78 -9.85 -6.69 -7.20
C SER A 78 -11.02 -7.41 -6.57
N GLY A 79 -11.48 -6.91 -5.43
CA GLY A 79 -12.72 -7.32 -4.78
C GLY A 79 -13.73 -6.18 -4.80
N GLY A 80 -15.01 -6.51 -4.96
CA GLY A 80 -16.09 -5.54 -5.06
C GLY A 80 -17.25 -5.79 -4.10
N ASP A 81 -18.13 -4.80 -4.00
CA ASP A 81 -19.39 -4.88 -3.25
C ASP A 81 -20.42 -5.79 -3.94
N ASP A 82 -20.19 -6.16 -5.19
CA ASP A 82 -20.96 -7.17 -5.94
C ASP A 82 -20.66 -8.62 -5.50
N GLY A 83 -19.73 -8.79 -4.56
CA GLY A 83 -19.31 -10.09 -4.04
C GLY A 83 -18.44 -10.89 -5.01
N LYS A 84 -17.82 -10.25 -5.97
CA LYS A 84 -16.90 -10.89 -6.92
C LYS A 84 -15.44 -10.57 -6.63
N LEU A 85 -14.59 -11.50 -6.98
CA LEU A 85 -13.15 -11.36 -7.09
C LEU A 85 -12.77 -11.43 -8.57
N VAL A 86 -12.23 -10.34 -9.11
CA VAL A 86 -11.96 -10.20 -10.55
C VAL A 86 -10.48 -9.96 -10.77
N ALA A 87 -9.88 -10.64 -11.74
CA ALA A 87 -8.53 -10.38 -12.20
C ALA A 87 -8.53 -9.64 -13.53
N ILE A 88 -7.55 -8.75 -13.71
CA ILE A 88 -7.22 -8.12 -14.99
C ILE A 88 -5.72 -8.29 -15.26
N ASN A 89 -5.36 -8.65 -16.48
CA ASN A 89 -3.96 -8.79 -16.91
C ASN A 89 -3.44 -7.54 -17.65
N ALA A 90 -2.17 -7.55 -18.03
CA ALA A 90 -1.52 -6.43 -18.73
C ALA A 90 -2.15 -6.09 -20.09
N LYS A 91 -2.91 -7.01 -20.71
CA LYS A 91 -3.63 -6.78 -21.97
C LYS A 91 -5.01 -6.14 -21.76
N GLY A 92 -5.48 -6.05 -20.51
CA GLY A 92 -6.83 -5.61 -20.18
C GLY A 92 -7.89 -6.73 -20.22
N GLU A 93 -7.47 -7.99 -20.35
CA GLU A 93 -8.36 -9.15 -20.30
C GLU A 93 -8.76 -9.44 -18.85
N THR A 94 -10.05 -9.62 -18.62
CA THR A 94 -10.65 -9.83 -17.29
C THR A 94 -11.11 -11.27 -17.09
N SER A 95 -11.08 -11.73 -15.84
CA SER A 95 -11.63 -13.02 -15.44
C SER A 95 -12.17 -13.00 -14.01
N VAL A 96 -13.34 -13.58 -13.78
CA VAL A 96 -13.88 -13.76 -12.43
C VAL A 96 -13.19 -14.95 -11.79
N LEU A 97 -12.48 -14.70 -10.69
CA LEU A 97 -11.74 -15.73 -9.94
C LEU A 97 -12.64 -16.43 -8.92
N ALA A 98 -13.50 -15.66 -8.24
CA ALA A 98 -14.43 -16.18 -7.23
C ALA A 98 -15.69 -15.32 -7.19
N THR A 99 -16.78 -15.90 -6.67
CA THR A 99 -18.01 -15.19 -6.34
C THR A 99 -18.47 -15.68 -4.97
N ASP A 100 -18.69 -14.77 -4.03
CA ASP A 100 -19.25 -15.12 -2.73
C ASP A 100 -20.71 -15.58 -2.88
N ALA A 101 -21.01 -16.80 -2.42
CA ALA A 101 -22.33 -17.39 -2.58
C ALA A 101 -23.44 -16.61 -1.85
N LYS A 102 -23.09 -15.83 -0.83
CA LYS A 102 -24.00 -14.95 -0.08
C LYS A 102 -23.95 -13.51 -0.57
N ARG A 103 -23.20 -13.22 -1.62
CA ARG A 103 -22.97 -11.86 -2.16
C ARG A 103 -22.49 -10.86 -1.12
N ARG A 104 -21.65 -11.31 -0.17
CA ARG A 104 -20.99 -10.42 0.77
C ARG A 104 -19.89 -9.65 0.04
N TRP A 105 -19.61 -8.46 0.50
CA TRP A 105 -18.51 -7.64 0.03
C TRP A 105 -17.19 -8.36 0.15
N ILE A 106 -16.35 -8.25 -0.88
CA ILE A 106 -14.97 -8.70 -0.87
C ILE A 106 -14.11 -7.45 -0.70
N ASP A 107 -13.69 -7.20 0.53
CA ASP A 107 -13.09 -5.93 0.97
C ASP A 107 -11.58 -6.02 1.26
N ASN A 108 -11.00 -7.23 1.18
CA ASN A 108 -9.55 -7.42 1.26
C ASN A 108 -9.09 -8.48 0.27
N VAL A 109 -7.93 -8.23 -0.33
CA VAL A 109 -7.24 -9.16 -1.24
C VAL A 109 -5.74 -9.13 -1.00
N ALA A 110 -5.09 -10.28 -1.09
CA ALA A 110 -3.64 -10.42 -1.06
C ALA A 110 -3.17 -11.43 -2.09
N LEU A 111 -2.02 -11.17 -2.71
CA LEU A 111 -1.41 -12.04 -3.71
C LEU A 111 -0.07 -12.54 -3.20
N HIS A 112 0.23 -13.81 -3.46
CA HIS A 112 1.51 -14.44 -3.14
C HIS A 112 2.36 -14.56 -4.42
N PRO A 113 3.69 -14.39 -4.35
CA PRO A 113 4.56 -14.46 -5.54
C PRO A 113 4.51 -15.77 -6.32
N ASP A 114 4.10 -16.88 -5.70
CA ASP A 114 3.92 -18.17 -6.40
C ASP A 114 2.59 -18.27 -7.19
N GLY A 115 1.74 -17.23 -7.12
CA GLY A 115 0.45 -17.17 -7.81
C GLY A 115 -0.76 -17.56 -6.95
N ALA A 116 -0.58 -17.98 -5.70
CA ALA A 116 -1.68 -18.13 -4.76
C ALA A 116 -2.30 -16.76 -4.43
N PHE A 117 -3.57 -16.73 -4.05
CA PHE A 117 -4.25 -15.49 -3.66
C PHE A 117 -5.23 -15.73 -2.52
N ALA A 118 -5.45 -14.68 -1.74
CA ALA A 118 -6.38 -14.66 -0.63
C ALA A 118 -7.36 -13.49 -0.76
N TRP A 119 -8.57 -13.67 -0.25
CA TRP A 119 -9.58 -12.62 -0.13
C TRP A 119 -10.39 -12.80 1.15
N SER A 120 -11.14 -11.78 1.53
CA SER A 120 -12.05 -11.88 2.66
C SER A 120 -13.47 -11.49 2.32
N ALA A 121 -14.43 -12.08 3.04
CA ALA A 121 -15.82 -11.68 3.06
C ALA A 121 -16.34 -11.73 4.50
N GLY A 122 -16.50 -10.57 5.13
CA GLY A 122 -16.83 -10.42 6.53
C GLY A 122 -15.74 -11.00 7.45
N LYS A 123 -16.07 -12.04 8.21
CA LYS A 123 -15.12 -12.70 9.14
C LYS A 123 -14.31 -13.83 8.51
N THR A 124 -14.57 -14.18 7.26
CA THR A 124 -13.99 -15.34 6.61
C THR A 124 -12.89 -14.92 5.65
N ALA A 125 -11.68 -15.41 5.87
CA ALA A 125 -10.59 -15.34 4.92
C ALA A 125 -10.56 -16.62 4.08
N PHE A 126 -10.33 -16.47 2.79
CA PHE A 126 -10.22 -17.55 1.81
C PHE A 126 -8.83 -17.52 1.20
N VAL A 127 -8.29 -18.69 0.88
CA VAL A 127 -7.04 -18.84 0.13
C VAL A 127 -7.27 -19.82 -1.00
N ARG A 128 -6.89 -19.46 -2.22
CA ARG A 128 -6.79 -20.39 -3.32
C ARG A 128 -5.32 -20.58 -3.69
N SER A 129 -4.88 -21.83 -3.60
CA SER A 129 -3.52 -22.22 -3.94
C SER A 129 -3.32 -22.27 -5.46
N VAL A 130 -2.05 -22.37 -5.90
CA VAL A 130 -1.71 -22.55 -7.33
C VAL A 130 -2.36 -23.81 -7.91
N LYS A 131 -2.60 -24.83 -7.07
CA LYS A 131 -3.28 -26.08 -7.47
C LYS A 131 -4.81 -25.94 -7.52
N ALA A 132 -5.34 -24.73 -7.43
CA ALA A 132 -6.77 -24.40 -7.38
C ALA A 132 -7.52 -24.99 -6.18
N GLU A 133 -6.82 -25.45 -5.15
CA GLU A 133 -7.44 -25.83 -3.89
C GLU A 133 -7.85 -24.57 -3.11
N GLU A 134 -9.11 -24.49 -2.73
CA GLU A 134 -9.67 -23.40 -1.93
C GLU A 134 -9.83 -23.85 -0.48
N LYS A 135 -9.34 -23.03 0.44
CA LYS A 135 -9.49 -23.22 1.89
C LYS A 135 -9.96 -21.92 2.51
N SER A 136 -10.67 -22.03 3.62
CA SER A 136 -11.17 -20.88 4.36
C SER A 136 -10.89 -21.02 5.86
N PHE A 137 -10.79 -19.85 6.51
CA PHE A 137 -10.63 -19.74 7.94
C PHE A 137 -11.47 -18.57 8.46
N GLU A 138 -12.24 -18.81 9.54
CA GLU A 138 -13.05 -17.78 10.19
C GLU A 138 -12.31 -17.21 11.40
N VAL A 139 -12.15 -15.87 11.44
CA VAL A 139 -11.57 -15.13 12.56
C VAL A 139 -12.67 -14.54 13.45
N PRO A 140 -12.35 -14.11 14.69
CA PRO A 140 -13.36 -13.69 15.68
C PRO A 140 -14.20 -12.49 15.26
N SER A 141 -13.66 -11.59 14.43
CA SER A 141 -14.37 -10.39 13.95
C SER A 141 -14.12 -10.17 12.45
N THR A 142 -14.71 -9.12 11.87
CA THR A 142 -14.47 -8.75 10.46
C THR A 142 -12.98 -8.64 10.16
N VAL A 143 -12.57 -9.19 9.03
CA VAL A 143 -11.19 -9.08 8.54
C VAL A 143 -10.91 -7.62 8.17
N GLY A 144 -9.87 -7.04 8.74
CA GLY A 144 -9.45 -5.66 8.47
C GLY A 144 -8.34 -5.56 7.42
N GLY A 145 -7.60 -6.65 7.20
CA GLY A 145 -6.51 -6.70 6.23
C GLY A 145 -5.93 -8.08 6.06
N LEU A 146 -5.32 -8.32 4.90
CA LEU A 146 -4.68 -9.58 4.54
C LEU A 146 -3.27 -9.32 4.00
N ALA A 147 -2.30 -10.16 4.38
CA ALA A 147 -0.98 -10.19 3.77
C ALA A 147 -0.39 -11.59 3.77
N PHE A 148 0.23 -12.00 2.67
CA PHE A 148 1.06 -13.19 2.67
C PHE A 148 2.46 -12.89 3.20
N ALA A 149 3.04 -13.84 3.91
CA ALA A 149 4.45 -13.79 4.26
C ALA A 149 5.33 -13.86 2.98
N PRO A 150 6.49 -13.19 2.96
CA PRO A 150 7.41 -13.24 1.82
C PRO A 150 7.93 -14.63 1.48
N LYS A 151 7.88 -15.55 2.45
CA LYS A 151 8.35 -16.93 2.32
C LYS A 151 7.34 -17.91 2.89
N GLY A 152 7.00 -18.91 2.09
CA GLY A 152 6.03 -19.95 2.47
C GLY A 152 4.59 -19.44 2.46
N LEU A 153 3.64 -20.33 2.31
CA LEU A 153 2.23 -19.99 2.25
C LEU A 153 1.69 -19.77 3.69
N ARG A 154 1.99 -18.62 4.27
CA ARG A 154 1.47 -18.14 5.55
C ARG A 154 0.71 -16.85 5.33
N LEU A 155 -0.56 -16.80 5.74
CA LEU A 155 -1.42 -15.62 5.64
C LEU A 155 -1.56 -14.96 7.01
N ALA A 156 -1.30 -13.66 7.09
CA ALA A 156 -1.68 -12.81 8.20
C ALA A 156 -3.08 -12.26 7.94
N ILE A 157 -3.97 -12.41 8.91
CA ILE A 157 -5.36 -11.96 8.86
C ILE A 157 -5.54 -10.98 10.02
N ALA A 158 -5.56 -9.69 9.72
CA ALA A 158 -5.82 -8.64 10.71
C ALA A 158 -7.31 -8.59 11.06
N HIS A 159 -7.62 -8.41 12.34
CA HIS A 159 -8.98 -8.33 12.83
C HIS A 159 -9.03 -7.49 14.13
N TYR A 160 -10.18 -7.36 14.76
CA TYR A 160 -10.27 -6.71 16.05
C TYR A 160 -9.54 -7.54 17.13
N ASN A 161 -8.67 -6.88 17.92
CA ASN A 161 -7.81 -7.42 18.97
C ASN A 161 -6.67 -8.31 18.50
N GLY A 162 -6.22 -8.19 17.23
CA GLY A 162 -4.98 -8.85 16.83
C GLY A 162 -4.89 -9.29 15.37
N VAL A 163 -3.96 -10.20 15.15
CA VAL A 163 -3.69 -10.83 13.87
C VAL A 163 -3.63 -12.32 14.01
N THR A 164 -4.36 -13.05 13.18
CA THR A 164 -4.25 -14.51 13.07
C THR A 164 -3.24 -14.87 11.97
N LEU A 165 -2.23 -15.65 12.30
CA LEU A 165 -1.29 -16.23 11.36
C LEU A 165 -1.76 -17.64 10.98
N TRP A 166 -2.19 -17.81 9.75
CA TRP A 166 -2.75 -19.05 9.24
C TRP A 166 -1.88 -19.68 8.15
N PHE A 167 -1.67 -21.00 8.26
CA PHE A 167 -0.95 -21.81 7.29
C PHE A 167 -1.93 -22.70 6.54
N PRO A 168 -2.47 -22.30 5.37
CA PRO A 168 -3.52 -23.06 4.69
C PRO A 168 -3.14 -24.50 4.32
N ASN A 169 -1.86 -24.76 4.11
CA ASN A 169 -1.37 -26.09 3.72
C ASN A 169 -0.94 -26.99 4.90
N MET A 170 -1.14 -26.52 6.13
CA MET A 170 -0.75 -27.26 7.33
C MET A 170 -1.97 -27.52 8.22
N ALA A 171 -1.97 -28.67 8.90
CA ALA A 171 -2.99 -29.01 9.91
C ALA A 171 -2.73 -28.31 11.27
N ALA A 172 -1.67 -27.50 11.37
CA ALA A 172 -1.33 -26.78 12.58
C ALA A 172 -2.42 -25.75 12.94
N LYS A 173 -2.67 -25.57 14.23
CA LYS A 173 -3.54 -24.47 14.69
C LYS A 173 -2.94 -23.14 14.28
N PRO A 174 -3.76 -22.17 13.80
CA PRO A 174 -3.31 -20.81 13.60
C PRO A 174 -2.78 -20.19 14.89
N GLU A 175 -1.79 -19.35 14.74
CA GLU A 175 -1.22 -18.57 15.83
C GLU A 175 -1.93 -17.23 15.90
N VAL A 176 -2.22 -16.72 17.10
CA VAL A 176 -2.85 -15.41 17.29
C VAL A 176 -1.85 -14.48 17.95
N LEU A 177 -1.58 -13.37 17.29
CA LEU A 177 -0.78 -12.25 17.81
C LEU A 177 -1.77 -11.25 18.42
N GLU A 178 -1.91 -11.26 19.74
CA GLU A 178 -2.91 -10.44 20.44
C GLU A 178 -2.43 -9.01 20.68
N TRP A 179 -3.30 -8.05 20.40
CA TRP A 179 -3.18 -6.67 20.81
C TRP A 179 -4.54 -5.99 20.68
N ALA A 180 -4.96 -5.27 21.73
CA ALA A 180 -6.26 -4.59 21.78
C ALA A 180 -6.38 -3.48 20.72
N GLY A 181 -7.52 -3.41 20.05
CA GLY A 181 -7.85 -2.40 19.05
C GLY A 181 -8.19 -2.98 17.68
N SER A 182 -8.54 -2.10 16.75
CA SER A 182 -8.93 -2.48 15.39
C SER A 182 -7.73 -2.47 14.47
N HIS A 183 -7.23 -3.65 14.10
CA HIS A 183 -6.15 -3.82 13.13
C HIS A 183 -6.72 -3.81 11.72
N LEU A 184 -6.17 -2.93 10.87
CA LEU A 184 -6.62 -2.69 9.50
C LEU A 184 -5.58 -3.23 8.51
N GLY A 185 -4.78 -2.35 7.87
CA GLY A 185 -3.72 -2.83 7.00
C GLY A 185 -2.70 -3.69 7.74
N VAL A 186 -2.16 -4.71 7.09
CA VAL A 186 -1.13 -5.60 7.64
C VAL A 186 -0.04 -5.85 6.59
N ILE A 187 1.23 -5.80 7.00
CA ILE A 187 2.37 -6.07 6.14
C ILE A 187 3.47 -6.84 6.89
N PHE A 188 4.12 -7.76 6.20
CA PHE A 188 5.35 -8.39 6.69
C PHE A 188 6.58 -7.55 6.32
N SER A 189 7.63 -7.59 7.13
CA SER A 189 8.93 -7.11 6.69
C SER A 189 9.49 -8.00 5.56
N PRO A 190 10.28 -7.45 4.61
CA PRO A 190 10.82 -8.23 3.49
C PRO A 190 11.68 -9.42 3.92
N ASP A 191 12.34 -9.34 5.08
CA ASP A 191 13.14 -10.42 5.67
C ASP A 191 12.31 -11.43 6.48
N ASN A 192 10.98 -11.22 6.58
CA ASN A 192 10.03 -12.06 7.31
C ASN A 192 10.26 -12.13 8.83
N LYS A 193 10.92 -11.13 9.43
CA LYS A 193 11.17 -11.08 10.87
C LYS A 193 10.09 -10.35 11.65
N PHE A 194 9.41 -9.42 11.00
CA PHE A 194 8.42 -8.55 11.63
C PHE A 194 7.09 -8.58 10.87
N LEU A 195 6.03 -8.38 11.61
CA LEU A 195 4.70 -8.09 11.11
C LEU A 195 4.27 -6.75 11.68
N VAL A 196 3.73 -5.86 10.85
CA VAL A 196 3.24 -4.55 11.26
C VAL A 196 1.82 -4.35 10.78
N THR A 197 0.98 -3.76 11.62
CA THR A 197 -0.39 -3.38 11.29
C THR A 197 -0.59 -1.89 11.47
N SER A 198 -1.37 -1.28 10.57
CA SER A 198 -2.04 -0.01 10.85
C SER A 198 -3.30 -0.26 11.67
N MET A 199 -3.65 0.71 12.51
CA MET A 199 -4.79 0.60 13.41
C MET A 199 -5.81 1.69 13.10
N HIS A 200 -7.03 1.52 13.61
CA HIS A 200 -8.03 2.58 13.58
C HIS A 200 -7.56 3.80 14.41
N GLU A 201 -6.88 3.53 15.50
CA GLU A 201 -6.19 4.53 16.32
C GLU A 201 -4.99 5.11 15.54
N PRO A 202 -4.52 6.34 15.85
CA PRO A 202 -3.37 6.95 15.19
C PRO A 202 -2.05 6.34 15.70
N ALA A 203 -1.86 5.06 15.41
CA ALA A 203 -0.68 4.27 15.78
C ALA A 203 -0.49 3.10 14.82
N LEU A 204 0.72 2.54 14.83
CA LEU A 204 1.02 1.23 14.30
C LEU A 204 1.29 0.26 15.45
N HIS A 205 0.97 -0.98 15.24
CA HIS A 205 1.39 -2.06 16.12
C HIS A 205 2.14 -3.13 15.33
N GLY A 206 3.13 -3.75 15.93
CA GLY A 206 3.92 -4.77 15.27
C GLY A 206 4.38 -5.87 16.22
N TRP A 207 4.84 -6.96 15.64
CA TRP A 207 5.40 -8.11 16.36
C TRP A 207 6.70 -8.58 15.70
N ARG A 208 7.65 -8.95 16.52
CA ARG A 208 8.80 -9.75 16.10
C ARG A 208 8.38 -11.21 16.07
N LEU A 209 8.41 -11.82 14.88
CA LEU A 209 7.82 -13.15 14.65
C LEU A 209 8.60 -14.31 15.27
N ALA A 210 9.82 -14.08 15.76
CA ALA A 210 10.64 -15.12 16.40
C ALA A 210 10.17 -15.47 17.82
N ASP A 211 9.55 -14.53 18.54
CA ASP A 211 9.18 -14.65 19.95
C ASP A 211 7.91 -13.88 20.30
N ASN A 212 7.19 -13.38 19.30
CA ASN A 212 5.95 -12.63 19.41
C ASN A 212 6.05 -11.35 20.24
N ARG A 213 7.27 -10.88 20.46
CA ARG A 213 7.49 -9.62 21.18
C ARG A 213 6.89 -8.47 20.39
N HIS A 214 5.90 -7.81 21.00
CA HIS A 214 5.17 -6.72 20.37
C HIS A 214 5.90 -5.37 20.49
N MET A 215 5.58 -4.45 19.60
CA MET A 215 6.07 -3.08 19.56
C MET A 215 4.95 -2.12 19.18
N ARG A 216 4.91 -0.96 19.83
CA ARG A 216 3.96 0.10 19.50
C ARG A 216 4.72 1.29 18.93
N MET A 217 4.27 1.76 17.77
CA MET A 217 4.76 2.93 17.08
C MET A 217 3.67 4.00 17.12
N SER A 218 3.83 5.04 17.91
CA SER A 218 2.82 6.06 18.20
C SER A 218 3.39 7.47 18.00
N GLY A 219 2.54 8.49 18.22
CA GLY A 219 2.92 9.89 18.00
C GLY A 219 2.36 10.48 16.72
N TYR A 220 1.49 9.75 16.02
CA TYR A 220 0.82 10.25 14.83
C TYR A 220 -0.35 11.18 15.19
N PRO A 221 -0.49 12.34 14.52
CA PRO A 221 -1.67 13.20 14.66
C PRO A 221 -2.90 12.64 13.95
N GLY A 222 -2.75 11.68 13.06
CA GLY A 222 -3.83 11.03 12.33
C GLY A 222 -3.57 9.56 12.03
N ARG A 223 -4.62 8.86 11.57
CA ARG A 223 -4.51 7.44 11.22
C ARG A 223 -3.50 7.19 10.11
N VAL A 224 -2.67 6.17 10.25
CA VAL A 224 -1.78 5.69 9.20
C VAL A 224 -2.57 4.88 8.17
N ARG A 225 -2.59 5.34 6.92
CA ARG A 225 -3.31 4.69 5.81
C ARG A 225 -2.38 4.02 4.81
N SER A 226 -1.13 4.49 4.74
CA SER A 226 -0.14 4.01 3.78
C SER A 226 1.16 3.65 4.48
N MET A 227 1.72 2.51 4.12
CA MET A 227 2.97 1.95 4.65
C MET A 227 3.78 1.36 3.50
N SER A 228 5.08 1.62 3.46
CA SER A 228 5.96 1.08 2.43
C SER A 228 7.34 0.80 2.99
N TRP A 229 7.86 -0.41 2.74
CA TRP A 229 9.22 -0.78 3.12
C TRP A 229 10.25 -0.18 2.18
N SER A 230 11.37 0.34 2.72
CA SER A 230 12.53 0.71 1.93
C SER A 230 13.08 -0.48 1.15
N ALA A 231 13.80 -0.21 0.06
CA ALA A 231 14.35 -1.26 -0.82
C ALA A 231 15.23 -2.28 -0.09
N ASP A 232 15.97 -1.83 0.93
CA ASP A 232 16.82 -2.68 1.78
C ASP A 232 16.07 -3.35 2.96
N GLY A 233 14.77 -3.04 3.13
CA GLY A 233 13.92 -3.57 4.19
C GLY A 233 14.24 -3.05 5.59
N LYS A 234 15.09 -2.03 5.73
CA LYS A 234 15.53 -1.50 7.03
C LYS A 234 14.74 -0.29 7.52
N GLY A 235 13.92 0.30 6.67
CA GLY A 235 13.04 1.42 6.98
C GLY A 235 11.59 1.11 6.61
N LEU A 236 10.64 1.48 7.46
CA LEU A 236 9.21 1.48 7.16
C LEU A 236 8.72 2.91 7.07
N ALA A 237 8.50 3.39 5.85
CA ALA A 237 7.90 4.70 5.60
C ALA A 237 6.39 4.65 5.81
N THR A 238 5.83 5.69 6.42
CA THR A 238 4.42 5.74 6.83
C THR A 238 3.81 7.12 6.64
N SER A 239 2.51 7.14 6.34
CA SER A 239 1.66 8.34 6.26
C SER A 239 1.07 8.71 7.64
N GLY A 240 0.22 9.72 7.69
CA GLY A 240 -0.61 10.05 8.85
C GLY A 240 -0.13 11.25 9.69
N ALA A 241 1.04 11.82 9.37
CA ALA A 241 1.57 13.06 9.95
C ALA A 241 1.78 14.12 8.85
N ASP A 242 2.19 15.30 9.21
CA ASP A 242 2.62 16.40 8.33
C ASP A 242 4.06 16.21 7.78
N THR A 243 4.65 15.09 8.10
CA THR A 243 5.98 14.62 7.68
C THR A 243 5.91 13.13 7.37
N VAL A 244 6.77 12.61 6.49
CA VAL A 244 6.93 11.16 6.35
C VAL A 244 7.66 10.63 7.56
N ILE A 245 7.05 9.68 8.26
CA ILE A 245 7.68 9.02 9.41
C ILE A 245 8.29 7.70 8.95
N VAL A 246 9.60 7.52 9.18
CA VAL A 246 10.34 6.31 8.79
C VAL A 246 10.84 5.59 10.04
N TRP A 247 10.25 4.44 10.33
CA TRP A 247 10.63 3.60 11.47
C TRP A 247 11.84 2.72 11.15
N PRO A 248 12.89 2.68 12.04
CA PRO A 248 14.09 1.90 11.78
C PRO A 248 13.92 0.42 12.15
N PHE A 249 14.05 -0.47 11.18
CA PHE A 249 13.97 -1.92 11.33
C PHE A 249 15.31 -2.66 11.08
N ALA A 250 16.44 -1.94 10.98
CA ALA A 250 17.75 -2.52 10.72
C ALA A 250 18.26 -3.45 11.84
N SER A 251 17.76 -3.32 13.06
CA SER A 251 18.21 -4.15 14.19
C SER A 251 17.33 -5.37 14.39
N LYS A 252 17.84 -6.35 15.13
CA LYS A 252 17.08 -7.55 15.55
C LYS A 252 15.83 -7.24 16.38
N ASP A 253 15.81 -6.08 17.05
CA ASP A 253 14.71 -5.62 17.89
C ASP A 253 13.78 -4.64 17.16
N GLY A 254 14.00 -4.39 15.85
CA GLY A 254 13.24 -3.44 15.07
C GLY A 254 13.31 -2.01 15.62
N PRO A 255 12.18 -1.27 15.63
CA PRO A 255 12.12 0.12 16.09
C PRO A 255 12.08 0.28 17.62
N MET A 256 12.15 -0.80 18.41
CA MET A 256 12.00 -0.74 19.85
C MET A 256 13.08 0.10 20.50
N GLY A 257 12.69 1.13 21.26
CA GLY A 257 13.59 2.05 21.94
C GLY A 257 14.33 3.01 20.99
N LYS A 258 13.86 3.17 19.76
CA LYS A 258 14.42 4.07 18.77
C LYS A 258 13.41 5.11 18.33
N GLU A 259 13.90 6.27 17.97
CA GLU A 259 13.10 7.32 17.36
C GLU A 259 13.02 7.11 15.83
N PRO A 260 11.88 7.41 15.20
CA PRO A 260 11.78 7.42 13.76
C PRO A 260 12.47 8.63 13.15
N ALA A 261 12.89 8.53 11.89
CA ALA A 261 13.25 9.69 11.10
C ALA A 261 11.99 10.42 10.62
N MET A 262 12.04 11.74 10.59
CA MET A 262 10.98 12.62 10.08
C MET A 262 11.50 13.33 8.83
N LEU A 263 10.89 13.10 7.67
CA LEU A 263 11.38 13.55 6.37
C LEU A 263 10.32 14.41 5.67
N ALA A 264 10.76 15.40 4.89
CA ALA A 264 9.94 16.22 4.03
C ALA A 264 8.70 16.82 4.73
N PRO A 265 8.87 17.65 5.78
CA PRO A 265 7.76 18.27 6.48
C PRO A 265 7.06 19.32 5.62
N LEU A 266 5.72 19.27 5.54
CA LEU A 266 4.88 20.28 4.89
C LEU A 266 3.72 20.70 5.81
N GLN A 267 3.04 21.79 5.45
CA GLN A 267 1.78 22.18 6.12
C GLN A 267 0.57 21.35 5.66
N ALA A 268 0.83 20.14 5.14
CA ALA A 268 -0.17 19.21 4.64
C ALA A 268 0.17 17.80 5.14
N ARG A 269 -0.85 16.99 5.37
CA ARG A 269 -0.65 15.63 5.88
C ARG A 269 -0.19 14.70 4.76
N VAL A 270 0.79 13.84 5.04
CA VAL A 270 1.15 12.74 4.16
C VAL A 270 -0.03 11.77 4.07
N SER A 271 -0.57 11.58 2.86
CA SER A 271 -1.69 10.69 2.56
C SER A 271 -1.24 9.34 2.02
N ALA A 272 -0.19 9.33 1.19
CA ALA A 272 0.35 8.12 0.55
C ALA A 272 1.88 8.12 0.55
N VAL A 273 2.49 6.93 0.68
CA VAL A 273 3.93 6.72 0.56
C VAL A 273 4.22 5.49 -0.30
N ALA A 274 5.26 5.57 -1.13
CA ALA A 274 5.75 4.46 -1.95
C ALA A 274 7.27 4.49 -2.02
N CYS A 275 7.94 3.53 -1.41
CA CYS A 275 9.39 3.39 -1.52
C CYS A 275 9.77 2.82 -2.89
N HIS A 276 10.85 3.34 -3.44
CA HIS A 276 11.39 2.86 -4.70
C HIS A 276 11.87 1.40 -4.54
N PRO A 277 11.63 0.51 -5.52
CA PRO A 277 11.89 -0.92 -5.36
C PRO A 277 13.38 -1.29 -5.28
N ARG A 278 14.30 -0.40 -5.69
CA ARG A 278 15.74 -0.71 -5.82
C ARG A 278 16.68 0.32 -5.24
N HIS A 279 16.25 1.55 -5.06
CA HIS A 279 17.09 2.66 -4.62
C HIS A 279 16.60 3.25 -3.30
N ASP A 280 17.47 3.96 -2.62
CA ASP A 280 17.22 4.60 -1.33
C ASP A 280 16.43 5.92 -1.50
N VAL A 281 15.28 5.80 -2.18
CA VAL A 281 14.36 6.89 -2.52
C VAL A 281 12.92 6.45 -2.23
N MET A 282 12.06 7.38 -1.88
CA MET A 282 10.61 7.17 -1.81
C MET A 282 9.86 8.31 -2.49
N ALA A 283 8.61 8.06 -2.86
CA ALA A 283 7.63 9.07 -3.19
C ALA A 283 6.66 9.27 -2.03
N ALA A 284 6.30 10.52 -1.75
CA ALA A 284 5.30 10.89 -0.77
C ALA A 284 4.25 11.80 -1.42
N GLY A 285 2.98 11.47 -1.22
CA GLY A 285 1.83 12.27 -1.61
C GLY A 285 1.18 12.90 -0.39
N TYR A 286 0.72 14.13 -0.54
CA TYR A 286 0.16 14.94 0.53
C TYR A 286 -1.31 15.25 0.31
N SER A 287 -1.98 15.65 1.41
CA SER A 287 -3.41 15.99 1.40
C SER A 287 -3.75 17.26 0.63
N ASP A 288 -2.76 18.07 0.25
CA ASP A 288 -2.91 19.23 -0.62
C ASP A 288 -2.63 18.93 -2.10
N GLY A 289 -2.29 17.68 -2.43
CA GLY A 289 -1.98 17.25 -3.78
C GLY A 289 -0.50 17.36 -4.18
N THR A 290 0.36 17.82 -3.27
CA THR A 290 1.81 17.82 -3.51
C THR A 290 2.34 16.38 -3.59
N VAL A 291 3.26 16.13 -4.51
CA VAL A 291 4.04 14.88 -4.58
C VAL A 291 5.52 15.23 -4.55
N LEU A 292 6.24 14.65 -3.60
CA LEU A 292 7.70 14.75 -3.47
C LEU A 292 8.36 13.40 -3.70
N MET A 293 9.52 13.38 -4.31
CA MET A 293 10.51 12.30 -4.18
C MET A 293 11.54 12.70 -3.14
N ILE A 294 11.91 11.77 -2.27
CA ILE A 294 12.75 12.01 -1.09
C ILE A 294 13.82 10.95 -1.05
N ARG A 295 15.09 11.34 -0.92
CA ARG A 295 16.21 10.42 -0.71
C ARG A 295 16.46 10.25 0.79
N PHE A 296 16.56 9.01 1.26
CA PHE A 296 16.70 8.70 2.70
C PHE A 296 18.05 9.14 3.26
N GLU A 297 19.13 9.07 2.46
CA GLU A 297 20.50 9.31 2.91
C GLU A 297 20.73 10.74 3.39
N ASP A 298 20.25 11.73 2.66
CA ASP A 298 20.54 13.16 2.88
C ASP A 298 19.28 14.03 2.92
N ASN A 299 18.10 13.43 2.89
CA ASN A 299 16.80 14.11 2.89
C ASN A 299 16.62 15.05 1.68
N ALA A 300 17.35 14.83 0.58
CA ALA A 300 17.17 15.61 -0.62
C ALA A 300 15.77 15.41 -1.21
N GLU A 301 15.10 16.50 -1.53
CA GLU A 301 13.74 16.54 -2.02
C GLU A 301 13.66 16.99 -3.47
N ILE A 302 12.79 16.35 -4.24
CA ILE A 302 12.48 16.72 -5.63
C ILE A 302 10.96 16.86 -5.76
N LEU A 303 10.51 18.02 -6.22
CA LEU A 303 9.09 18.28 -6.46
C LEU A 303 8.64 17.60 -7.76
N VAL A 304 7.67 16.68 -7.63
CA VAL A 304 7.06 15.96 -8.75
C VAL A 304 5.74 16.61 -9.16
N ARG A 305 4.89 16.98 -8.21
CA ARG A 305 3.61 17.65 -8.45
C ARG A 305 3.42 18.77 -7.44
N ARG A 306 3.00 19.94 -7.94
CA ARG A 306 2.63 21.08 -7.09
C ARG A 306 1.28 20.84 -6.43
N ASN A 307 1.08 21.56 -5.32
CA ASN A 307 -0.21 21.65 -4.66
C ASN A 307 -1.34 22.00 -5.66
N LYS A 308 -2.39 21.17 -5.69
CA LYS A 308 -3.62 21.37 -6.46
C LYS A 308 -4.87 21.39 -5.55
N GLY A 309 -4.71 21.30 -4.23
CA GLY A 309 -5.80 21.34 -3.24
C GLY A 309 -6.55 20.02 -3.04
N VAL A 310 -6.18 18.94 -3.75
CA VAL A 310 -6.83 17.63 -3.68
C VAL A 310 -5.83 16.57 -3.24
N ALA A 311 -6.20 15.77 -2.23
CA ALA A 311 -5.29 14.80 -1.62
C ALA A 311 -4.84 13.72 -2.60
N ILE A 312 -3.54 13.37 -2.55
CA ILE A 312 -3.02 12.20 -3.27
C ILE A 312 -3.63 10.94 -2.66
N SER A 313 -4.32 10.17 -3.47
CA SER A 313 -4.98 8.92 -3.08
C SER A 313 -4.06 7.71 -3.20
N ALA A 314 -3.20 7.66 -4.22
CA ALA A 314 -2.34 6.52 -4.49
C ALA A 314 -1.03 6.89 -5.18
N LEU A 315 0.02 6.10 -4.90
CA LEU A 315 1.36 6.17 -5.49
C LEU A 315 1.86 4.76 -5.78
N ALA A 316 2.52 4.56 -6.90
CA ALA A 316 3.21 3.31 -7.20
C ALA A 316 4.43 3.50 -8.08
N TRP A 317 5.43 2.65 -7.89
CA TRP A 317 6.56 2.46 -8.78
C TRP A 317 6.37 1.22 -9.64
N ASN A 318 6.86 1.25 -10.88
CA ASN A 318 7.00 0.00 -11.61
C ASN A 318 8.14 -0.85 -11.01
N ALA A 319 8.18 -2.15 -11.30
CA ALA A 319 9.15 -3.09 -10.71
C ALA A 319 10.63 -2.74 -11.04
N LYS A 320 10.88 -2.01 -12.12
CA LYS A 320 12.22 -1.53 -12.49
C LYS A 320 12.61 -0.25 -11.73
N GLY A 321 11.64 0.49 -11.19
CA GLY A 321 11.82 1.81 -10.57
C GLY A 321 12.01 2.94 -11.57
N THR A 322 11.78 2.72 -12.85
CA THR A 322 11.95 3.72 -13.91
C THR A 322 10.72 4.59 -14.13
N TRP A 323 9.59 4.22 -13.56
CA TRP A 323 8.32 4.95 -13.64
C TRP A 323 7.68 5.09 -12.27
N LEU A 324 7.24 6.31 -11.96
CA LEU A 324 6.35 6.64 -10.86
C LEU A 324 4.98 7.02 -11.42
N ALA A 325 3.93 6.42 -10.88
CA ALA A 325 2.55 6.80 -11.12
C ALA A 325 1.92 7.32 -9.83
N PHE A 326 1.05 8.32 -9.93
CA PHE A 326 0.27 8.87 -8.82
C PHE A 326 -1.11 9.29 -9.28
N SER A 327 -2.03 9.37 -8.35
CA SER A 327 -3.37 9.93 -8.56
C SER A 327 -3.86 10.62 -7.31
N ASP A 328 -4.78 11.57 -7.47
CA ASP A 328 -5.53 12.20 -6.38
C ASP A 328 -6.96 11.66 -6.24
N GLU A 329 -7.68 12.16 -5.24
CA GLU A 329 -9.05 11.72 -4.91
C GLU A 329 -10.09 12.14 -5.98
N GLU A 330 -9.79 13.07 -6.88
CA GLU A 330 -10.66 13.49 -7.99
C GLU A 330 -10.31 12.80 -9.32
N GLY A 331 -9.20 12.06 -9.37
CA GLY A 331 -8.79 11.30 -10.55
C GLY A 331 -7.84 12.05 -11.48
N ASP A 332 -7.25 13.16 -11.03
CA ASP A 332 -6.10 13.74 -11.69
C ASP A 332 -4.88 12.85 -11.40
N ALA A 333 -4.34 12.26 -12.43
CA ALA A 333 -3.21 11.34 -12.33
C ALA A 333 -2.01 11.80 -13.14
N GLY A 334 -0.84 11.25 -12.83
CA GLY A 334 0.39 11.54 -13.55
C GLY A 334 1.34 10.36 -13.61
N LEU A 335 2.16 10.37 -14.66
CA LEU A 335 3.27 9.45 -14.89
C LEU A 335 4.57 10.24 -15.01
N LEU A 336 5.59 9.82 -14.27
CA LEU A 336 6.94 10.38 -14.34
C LEU A 336 7.93 9.29 -14.72
N GLU A 337 8.70 9.53 -15.78
CA GLU A 337 9.88 8.75 -16.14
C GLU A 337 11.13 9.32 -15.46
N LEU A 338 11.95 8.44 -14.86
CA LEU A 338 13.19 8.79 -14.15
C LEU A 338 14.45 8.60 -14.97
#